data_8e0f4733f21b996305c342a2110f31e5
#
_entry.id   8e0f4733f21b996305c342a2110f31e5
#
_cell.length_a   1.000
_cell.length_b   1.000
_cell.length_c   1.000
_cell.angle_alpha   90.00
_cell.angle_beta   90.00
_cell.angle_gamma   90.00
#
_symmetry.space_group_name_H-M   'P 1'
#
loop_
_entity.id
_entity.type
_entity.pdbx_description
1 polymer ?
#
loop_
_entity_poly.entity_id
_entity_poly.type
_entity_poly.pdbx_seq_one_letter_code
_entity_poly.pdbx_strand_id
1 'polypeptide(L)'
;MNKQGPEINLPMSRKRDATHAKIWHDRSMLDQFDAALLNEIQRNDAQTADALAERVALSPSAIARRLRRLRAEGVIARTVAVLSHRLTERRLRAIVLIQLAEHADLKGKAALEQRLNAAPCVQFLYEIAGPHDLLALFDCASMADFNAAADALLTSSSAVRRYETHFVKREAKFAPFVELTGTDAPAA
;
A
#
# COMPACT_ATOMS: atom_id res chain seq x y z
N MET A 1 23.10 14.10 -22.08
CA MET A 1 21.92 14.88 -21.67
C MET A 1 21.12 14.00 -20.71
N ASN A 2 21.32 14.24 -19.41
CA ASN A 2 20.77 13.43 -18.32
C ASN A 2 19.37 13.98 -18.00
N LYS A 3 18.30 13.28 -18.38
CA LYS A 3 16.92 13.61 -17.94
C LYS A 3 16.64 12.84 -16.65
N GLN A 4 16.94 13.48 -15.53
CA GLN A 4 16.36 13.06 -14.25
C GLN A 4 14.84 13.24 -14.32
N GLY A 5 14.12 12.14 -14.18
CA GLY A 5 12.68 12.15 -13.98
C GLY A 5 12.33 12.77 -12.61
N PRO A 6 11.09 13.23 -12.39
CA PRO A 6 10.71 13.85 -11.14
C PRO A 6 10.86 12.86 -9.97
N GLU A 7 11.68 13.23 -8.98
CA GLU A 7 11.74 12.54 -7.70
C GLU A 7 10.38 12.62 -7.03
N ILE A 8 9.69 11.50 -6.96
CA ILE A 8 8.51 11.35 -6.12
C ILE A 8 9.02 11.21 -4.68
N ASN A 9 9.17 12.34 -4.01
CA ASN A 9 9.50 12.39 -2.59
C ASN A 9 8.30 11.89 -1.77
N LEU A 10 8.32 10.61 -1.42
CA LEU A 10 7.37 9.99 -0.51
C LEU A 10 7.92 10.11 0.91
N PRO A 11 7.39 11.01 1.76
CA PRO A 11 7.80 11.07 3.16
C PRO A 11 7.13 9.92 3.93
N MET A 12 7.76 8.76 3.96
CA MET A 12 7.31 7.62 4.74
C MET A 12 8.42 7.12 5.65
N SER A 13 8.76 7.89 6.69
CA SER A 13 9.58 7.40 7.80
C SER A 13 9.35 8.21 9.08
N ARG A 14 9.02 7.54 10.16
CA ARG A 14 9.12 7.93 11.59
C ARG A 14 8.21 9.02 12.19
N LYS A 15 7.41 9.75 11.44
CA LYS A 15 6.33 10.57 12.05
C LYS A 15 5.00 9.83 12.19
N ARG A 16 4.96 8.54 11.84
CA ARG A 16 3.71 7.75 11.85
C ARG A 16 3.18 7.47 13.23
N ASP A 17 4.05 7.21 14.22
CA ASP A 17 3.57 6.66 15.50
C ASP A 17 2.73 7.63 16.31
N ALA A 18 3.11 8.91 16.37
CA ALA A 18 2.34 9.90 17.12
C ALA A 18 1.12 10.45 16.35
N THR A 19 1.23 10.60 15.02
CA THR A 19 0.13 11.09 14.17
C THR A 19 -0.87 9.97 13.90
N HIS A 20 -0.42 8.73 13.69
CA HIS A 20 -1.29 7.57 13.59
C HIS A 20 -2.06 7.32 14.89
N ALA A 21 -1.39 7.31 16.05
CA ALA A 21 -2.08 7.17 17.33
C ALA A 21 -3.17 8.23 17.53
N LYS A 22 -2.89 9.49 17.13
CA LYS A 22 -3.86 10.58 17.24
C LYS A 22 -5.04 10.45 16.27
N ILE A 23 -4.81 9.95 15.05
CA ILE A 23 -5.85 9.69 14.05
C ILE A 23 -6.73 8.51 14.49
N TRP A 24 -6.16 7.53 15.18
CA TRP A 24 -6.90 6.36 15.66
C TRP A 24 -7.78 6.64 16.88
N HIS A 25 -7.42 7.59 17.74
CA HIS A 25 -8.27 8.01 18.87
C HIS A 25 -9.51 8.80 18.46
N ASP A 26 -9.52 9.42 17.26
CA ASP A 26 -10.66 10.20 16.76
C ASP A 26 -11.57 9.41 15.78
N ARG A 27 -11.38 8.11 15.68
CA ARG A 27 -12.19 7.20 14.84
C ARG A 27 -13.63 6.97 15.34
N SER A 28 -14.00 7.51 16.48
CA SER A 28 -15.38 7.52 16.97
C SER A 28 -16.36 8.35 16.11
N MET A 29 -15.91 8.85 14.95
CA MET A 29 -16.63 9.83 14.13
C MET A 29 -17.00 9.35 12.72
N LEU A 30 -16.71 8.09 12.31
CA LEU A 30 -17.23 7.56 11.06
C LEU A 30 -18.65 7.07 11.29
N ASP A 31 -19.62 7.75 10.68
CA ASP A 31 -21.00 7.29 10.69
C ASP A 31 -21.27 6.29 9.52
N GLN A 32 -22.46 5.70 9.52
CA GLN A 32 -22.89 4.76 8.47
C GLN A 32 -22.82 5.35 7.05
N PHE A 33 -22.99 6.66 6.90
CA PHE A 33 -22.90 7.33 5.60
C PHE A 33 -21.45 7.50 5.16
N ASP A 34 -20.53 7.77 6.10
CA ASP A 34 -19.10 7.80 5.81
C ASP A 34 -18.60 6.43 5.38
N ALA A 35 -19.02 5.35 6.09
CA ALA A 35 -18.69 3.98 5.70
C ALA A 35 -19.23 3.64 4.30
N ALA A 36 -20.48 3.98 4.01
CA ALA A 36 -21.07 3.77 2.69
C ALA A 36 -20.32 4.52 1.59
N LEU A 37 -19.97 5.79 1.82
CA LEU A 37 -19.18 6.58 0.86
C LEU A 37 -17.79 6.00 0.64
N LEU A 38 -17.09 5.60 1.72
CA LEU A 38 -15.78 4.98 1.64
C LEU A 38 -15.82 3.66 0.88
N ASN A 39 -16.86 2.84 1.07
CA ASN A 39 -17.04 1.60 0.32
C ASN A 39 -17.23 1.84 -1.19
N GLU A 40 -17.96 2.90 -1.57
CA GLU A 40 -18.14 3.25 -2.98
C GLU A 40 -16.87 3.77 -3.64
N ILE A 41 -16.18 4.72 -3.00
CA ILE A 41 -14.98 5.33 -3.58
C ILE A 41 -13.78 4.41 -3.62
N GLN A 42 -13.68 3.42 -2.73
CA GLN A 42 -12.65 2.39 -2.80
C GLN A 42 -12.76 1.55 -4.08
N ARG A 43 -13.97 1.39 -4.62
CA ARG A 43 -14.23 0.66 -5.87
C ARG A 43 -14.03 1.54 -7.09
N ASN A 44 -14.47 2.80 -7.00
CA ASN A 44 -14.32 3.77 -8.08
C ASN A 44 -14.35 5.20 -7.52
N ASP A 45 -13.20 5.87 -7.43
CA ASP A 45 -13.10 7.26 -6.97
C ASP A 45 -13.44 8.30 -8.06
N ALA A 46 -13.64 7.87 -9.31
CA ALA A 46 -14.01 8.76 -10.41
C ALA A 46 -15.52 9.10 -10.46
N GLN A 47 -16.31 8.60 -9.51
CA GLN A 47 -17.74 8.87 -9.45
C GLN A 47 -18.02 10.33 -9.03
N THR A 48 -19.00 10.95 -9.67
CA THR A 48 -19.49 12.27 -9.26
C THR A 48 -20.31 12.18 -7.96
N ALA A 49 -20.47 13.31 -7.28
CA ALA A 49 -21.33 13.36 -6.10
C ALA A 49 -22.80 13.03 -6.43
N ASP A 50 -23.27 13.36 -7.64
CA ASP A 50 -24.60 13.01 -8.12
C ASP A 50 -24.76 11.50 -8.29
N ALA A 51 -23.77 10.83 -8.92
CA ALA A 51 -23.78 9.37 -9.08
C ALA A 51 -23.71 8.64 -7.74
N LEU A 52 -22.97 9.17 -6.77
CA LEU A 52 -22.91 8.63 -5.41
C LEU A 52 -24.25 8.82 -4.67
N ALA A 53 -24.97 9.92 -4.91
CA ALA A 53 -26.27 10.19 -4.29
C ALA A 53 -27.37 9.19 -4.71
N GLU A 54 -27.20 8.50 -5.83
CA GLU A 54 -28.10 7.42 -6.25
C GLU A 54 -27.96 6.15 -5.38
N ARG A 55 -26.83 6.00 -4.65
CA ARG A 55 -26.48 4.80 -3.86
C ARG A 55 -26.40 5.08 -2.37
N VAL A 56 -26.06 6.30 -2.00
CA VAL A 56 -25.96 6.73 -0.61
C VAL A 56 -27.07 7.76 -0.36
N ALA A 57 -27.87 7.54 0.68
CA ALA A 57 -29.02 8.39 0.99
C ALA A 57 -28.61 9.79 1.52
N LEU A 58 -27.87 10.55 0.70
CA LEU A 58 -27.38 11.90 0.97
C LEU A 58 -27.50 12.77 -0.27
N SER A 59 -27.64 14.08 -0.07
CA SER A 59 -27.56 15.04 -1.18
C SER A 59 -26.13 15.13 -1.75
N PRO A 60 -25.96 15.46 -3.05
CA PRO A 60 -24.64 15.63 -3.66
C PRO A 60 -23.74 16.63 -2.91
N SER A 61 -24.31 17.71 -2.40
CA SER A 61 -23.58 18.71 -1.62
C SER A 61 -23.09 18.15 -0.28
N ALA A 62 -23.89 17.32 0.40
CA ALA A 62 -23.51 16.65 1.63
C ALA A 62 -22.39 15.63 1.37
N ILE A 63 -22.46 14.86 0.29
CA ILE A 63 -21.43 13.92 -0.16
C ILE A 63 -20.12 14.66 -0.41
N ALA A 64 -20.13 15.71 -1.22
CA ALA A 64 -18.94 16.49 -1.54
C ALA A 64 -18.28 17.08 -0.28
N ARG A 65 -19.06 17.55 0.69
CA ARG A 65 -18.55 18.06 1.97
C ARG A 65 -17.90 16.94 2.80
N ARG A 66 -18.55 15.77 2.91
CA ARG A 66 -18.03 14.63 3.65
C ARG A 66 -16.73 14.10 3.05
N LEU A 67 -16.67 13.87 1.74
CA LEU A 67 -15.45 13.40 1.06
C LEU A 67 -14.29 14.41 1.25
N ARG A 68 -14.59 15.71 1.22
CA ARG A 68 -13.57 16.74 1.50
C ARG A 68 -13.05 16.65 2.92
N ARG A 69 -13.93 16.45 3.91
CA ARG A 69 -13.57 16.24 5.30
C ARG A 69 -12.71 14.97 5.45
N LEU A 70 -13.15 13.82 4.95
CA LEU A 70 -12.43 12.55 5.04
C LEU A 70 -11.02 12.60 4.43
N ARG A 71 -10.85 13.37 3.35
CA ARG A 71 -9.51 13.65 2.77
C ARG A 71 -8.68 14.57 3.67
N ALA A 72 -9.27 15.63 4.19
CA ALA A 72 -8.57 16.58 5.06
C ALA A 72 -8.13 15.95 6.39
N GLU A 73 -8.92 15.05 6.93
CA GLU A 73 -8.64 14.29 8.16
C GLU A 73 -7.69 13.09 7.92
N GLY A 74 -7.30 12.82 6.66
CA GLY A 74 -6.40 11.73 6.31
C GLY A 74 -7.02 10.33 6.39
N VAL A 75 -8.35 10.22 6.56
CA VAL A 75 -9.09 8.94 6.46
C VAL A 75 -8.93 8.36 5.06
N ILE A 76 -9.02 9.21 4.04
CA ILE A 76 -8.62 8.88 2.67
C ILE A 76 -7.18 9.33 2.52
N ALA A 77 -6.24 8.41 2.65
CA ALA A 77 -4.80 8.72 2.62
C ALA A 77 -4.34 9.20 1.23
N ARG A 78 -4.84 8.57 0.18
CA ARG A 78 -4.53 8.89 -1.23
C ARG A 78 -5.49 8.17 -2.18
N THR A 79 -5.58 8.67 -3.41
CA THR A 79 -6.21 7.99 -4.54
C THR A 79 -5.13 7.57 -5.53
N VAL A 80 -5.24 6.37 -6.09
CA VAL A 80 -4.32 5.84 -7.10
C VAL A 80 -5.10 5.34 -8.31
N ALA A 81 -4.58 5.56 -9.51
CA ALA A 81 -5.11 4.95 -10.72
C ALA A 81 -4.59 3.52 -10.85
N VAL A 82 -5.48 2.57 -11.02
CA VAL A 82 -5.14 1.18 -11.36
C VAL A 82 -5.06 1.07 -12.88
N LEU A 83 -3.90 0.65 -13.37
CA LEU A 83 -3.69 0.50 -14.81
C LEU A 83 -4.37 -0.77 -15.34
N SER A 84 -4.81 -0.70 -16.60
CA SER A 84 -5.35 -1.86 -17.31
C SER A 84 -4.34 -3.00 -17.35
N HIS A 85 -4.82 -4.23 -17.18
CA HIS A 85 -4.04 -5.46 -17.30
C HIS A 85 -3.23 -5.53 -18.61
N ARG A 86 -3.75 -4.98 -19.71
CA ARG A 86 -3.03 -4.90 -21.01
C ARG A 86 -1.68 -4.20 -20.93
N LEU A 87 -1.53 -3.26 -19.99
CA LEU A 87 -0.27 -2.54 -19.78
C LEU A 87 0.67 -3.28 -18.82
N THR A 88 0.13 -4.18 -18.01
CA THR A 88 0.89 -4.85 -16.93
C THR A 88 1.08 -6.34 -17.16
N GLU A 89 0.43 -6.95 -18.17
CA GLU A 89 0.45 -8.40 -18.42
C GLU A 89 1.84 -8.99 -18.72
N ARG A 90 2.75 -8.15 -19.28
CA ARG A 90 4.12 -8.57 -19.61
C ARG A 90 5.13 -8.31 -18.49
N ARG A 91 4.68 -7.78 -17.37
CA ARG A 91 5.56 -7.52 -16.24
C ARG A 91 5.79 -8.79 -15.43
N LEU A 92 7.02 -8.96 -14.98
CA LEU A 92 7.41 -10.03 -14.10
C LEU A 92 7.08 -9.65 -12.66
N ARG A 93 6.14 -10.37 -12.05
CA ARG A 93 5.83 -10.20 -10.64
C ARG A 93 6.36 -11.39 -9.83
N ALA A 94 6.97 -11.10 -8.70
CA ALA A 94 7.51 -12.09 -7.79
C ALA A 94 7.14 -11.76 -6.34
N ILE A 95 6.57 -12.73 -5.64
CA ILE A 95 6.44 -12.70 -4.19
C ILE A 95 7.75 -13.24 -3.62
N VAL A 96 8.41 -12.43 -2.81
CA VAL A 96 9.67 -12.76 -2.16
C VAL A 96 9.44 -12.84 -0.66
N LEU A 97 9.66 -14.03 -0.11
CA LEU A 97 9.61 -14.31 1.31
C LEU A 97 11.03 -14.22 1.87
N ILE A 98 11.24 -13.34 2.84
CA ILE A 98 12.57 -13.02 3.36
C ILE A 98 12.68 -13.49 4.81
N GLN A 99 13.73 -14.23 5.11
CA GLN A 99 14.12 -14.58 6.47
C GLN A 99 15.32 -13.74 6.88
N LEU A 100 15.23 -13.07 8.02
CA LEU A 100 16.29 -12.26 8.58
C LEU A 100 17.36 -13.15 9.25
N ALA A 101 18.58 -12.66 9.33
CA ALA A 101 19.62 -13.31 10.09
C ALA A 101 19.33 -13.22 11.60
N GLU A 102 19.59 -14.27 12.36
CA GLU A 102 19.35 -14.33 13.81
C GLU A 102 20.05 -13.21 14.59
N HIS A 103 21.14 -12.69 14.05
CA HIS A 103 21.95 -11.61 14.62
C HIS A 103 21.72 -10.27 13.89
N ALA A 104 20.69 -10.18 13.03
CA ALA A 104 20.31 -8.90 12.44
C ALA A 104 19.88 -7.97 13.59
N ASP A 105 20.69 -6.97 13.88
CA ASP A 105 20.34 -5.95 14.83
C ASP A 105 19.15 -5.11 14.29
N LEU A 106 18.49 -4.39 15.17
CA LEU A 106 17.36 -3.52 14.79
C LEU A 106 17.74 -2.51 13.70
N LYS A 107 19.01 -2.11 13.62
CA LYS A 107 19.50 -1.17 12.61
C LYS A 107 19.61 -1.83 11.24
N GLY A 108 20.11 -3.08 11.18
CA GLY A 108 20.19 -3.85 9.94
C GLY A 108 18.81 -4.14 9.34
N LYS A 109 17.83 -4.54 10.19
CA LYS A 109 16.44 -4.70 9.78
C LYS A 109 15.85 -3.38 9.23
N ALA A 110 15.99 -2.29 9.99
CA ALA A 110 15.48 -1.00 9.59
C ALA A 110 16.11 -0.47 8.27
N ALA A 111 17.42 -0.69 8.09
CA ALA A 111 18.11 -0.32 6.86
C ALA A 111 17.63 -1.15 5.66
N LEU A 112 17.39 -2.44 5.83
CA LEU A 112 16.82 -3.30 4.80
C LEU A 112 15.39 -2.83 4.43
N GLU A 113 14.53 -2.62 5.40
CA GLU A 113 13.17 -2.12 5.19
C GLU A 113 13.16 -0.76 4.47
N GLN A 114 14.06 0.15 4.85
CA GLN A 114 14.18 1.45 4.18
C GLN A 114 14.59 1.29 2.71
N ARG A 115 15.53 0.41 2.40
CA ARG A 115 15.97 0.13 1.02
C ARG A 115 14.85 -0.49 0.20
N LEU A 116 14.14 -1.49 0.74
CA LEU A 116 12.99 -2.12 0.08
C LEU A 116 11.86 -1.12 -0.16
N ASN A 117 11.54 -0.28 0.82
CA ASN A 117 10.50 0.75 0.69
C ASN A 117 10.85 1.84 -0.33
N ALA A 118 12.14 2.13 -0.52
CA ALA A 118 12.61 3.12 -1.49
C ALA A 118 12.72 2.56 -2.93
N ALA A 119 12.72 1.23 -3.07
CA ALA A 119 12.92 0.59 -4.37
C ALA A 119 11.66 0.66 -5.24
N PRO A 120 11.70 1.27 -6.45
CA PRO A 120 10.52 1.42 -7.31
C PRO A 120 9.92 0.09 -7.79
N CYS A 121 10.71 -0.98 -7.81
CA CYS A 121 10.27 -2.32 -8.18
C CYS A 121 9.57 -3.06 -7.04
N VAL A 122 9.59 -2.56 -5.81
CA VAL A 122 8.87 -3.14 -4.68
C VAL A 122 7.53 -2.43 -4.52
N GLN A 123 6.44 -3.14 -4.83
CA GLN A 123 5.08 -2.60 -4.74
C GLN A 123 4.50 -2.71 -3.33
N PHE A 124 4.76 -3.82 -2.65
CA PHE A 124 4.27 -4.10 -1.29
C PHE A 124 5.38 -4.68 -0.45
N LEU A 125 5.41 -4.29 0.82
CA LEU A 125 6.30 -4.84 1.84
C LEU A 125 5.50 -5.01 3.13
N TYR A 126 5.46 -6.25 3.64
CA TYR A 126 4.77 -6.62 4.87
C TYR A 126 5.75 -7.29 5.82
N GLU A 127 5.69 -6.95 7.09
CA GLU A 127 6.20 -7.79 8.18
C GLU A 127 5.16 -8.88 8.44
N ILE A 128 5.60 -10.14 8.48
CA ILE A 128 4.70 -11.29 8.62
C ILE A 128 5.12 -12.16 9.81
N ALA A 129 4.16 -12.85 10.39
CA ALA A 129 4.41 -13.86 11.42
C ALA A 129 4.51 -15.24 10.77
N GLY A 130 5.52 -16.04 11.15
CA GLY A 130 5.70 -17.38 10.61
C GLY A 130 7.18 -17.70 10.38
N PRO A 131 7.49 -18.62 9.44
CA PRO A 131 8.86 -19.03 9.16
C PRO A 131 9.70 -17.98 8.42
N HIS A 132 9.08 -16.93 7.93
CA HIS A 132 9.69 -15.78 7.28
C HIS A 132 9.28 -14.51 8.02
N ASP A 133 10.13 -13.48 7.96
CA ASP A 133 9.94 -12.22 8.67
C ASP A 133 9.28 -11.15 7.79
N LEU A 134 9.62 -11.12 6.50
CA LEU A 134 9.09 -10.14 5.56
C LEU A 134 8.55 -10.81 4.30
N LEU A 135 7.51 -10.20 3.72
CA LEU A 135 7.00 -10.50 2.39
C LEU A 135 7.09 -9.24 1.55
N ALA A 136 7.71 -9.33 0.38
CA ALA A 136 7.77 -8.26 -0.60
C ALA A 136 7.18 -8.70 -1.95
N LEU A 137 6.40 -7.83 -2.60
CA LEU A 137 5.98 -8.02 -3.98
C LEU A 137 6.86 -7.17 -4.89
N PHE A 138 7.65 -7.83 -5.73
CA PHE A 138 8.43 -7.21 -6.79
C PHE A 138 7.63 -7.16 -8.08
N ASP A 139 7.74 -6.06 -8.80
CA ASP A 139 7.19 -5.86 -10.14
C ASP A 139 8.29 -5.30 -11.04
N CYS A 140 8.82 -6.14 -11.94
CA CYS A 140 9.96 -5.84 -12.80
C CYS A 140 9.58 -5.96 -14.27
N ALA A 141 10.33 -5.32 -15.15
CA ALA A 141 10.09 -5.44 -16.59
C ALA A 141 10.57 -6.79 -17.15
N SER A 142 11.62 -7.38 -16.54
CA SER A 142 12.22 -8.63 -16.98
C SER A 142 12.81 -9.44 -15.84
N MET A 143 13.22 -10.68 -16.12
CA MET A 143 13.98 -11.52 -15.20
C MET A 143 15.34 -10.91 -14.88
N ALA A 144 16.00 -10.26 -15.84
CA ALA A 144 17.28 -9.61 -15.62
C ALA A 144 17.14 -8.44 -14.61
N ASP A 145 16.07 -7.65 -14.74
CA ASP A 145 15.80 -6.55 -13.79
C ASP A 145 15.48 -7.09 -12.40
N PHE A 146 14.72 -8.19 -12.31
CA PHE A 146 14.46 -8.85 -11.03
C PHE A 146 15.74 -9.34 -10.38
N ASN A 147 16.62 -10.04 -11.12
CA ASN A 147 17.88 -10.55 -10.58
C ASN A 147 18.77 -9.40 -10.09
N ALA A 148 18.91 -8.32 -10.88
CA ALA A 148 19.66 -7.15 -10.47
C ALA A 148 19.10 -6.50 -9.19
N ALA A 149 17.77 -6.39 -9.08
CA ALA A 149 17.11 -5.87 -7.89
C ALA A 149 17.29 -6.78 -6.66
N ALA A 150 17.14 -8.09 -6.83
CA ALA A 150 17.34 -9.07 -5.77
C ALA A 150 18.77 -9.07 -5.26
N ASP A 151 19.76 -9.02 -6.15
CA ASP A 151 21.17 -8.92 -5.77
C ASP A 151 21.46 -7.63 -5.01
N ALA A 152 20.99 -6.50 -5.51
CA ALA A 152 21.19 -5.21 -4.88
C ALA A 152 20.50 -5.06 -3.52
N LEU A 153 19.28 -5.57 -3.38
CA LEU A 153 18.44 -5.34 -2.18
C LEU A 153 18.58 -6.44 -1.14
N LEU A 154 18.72 -7.70 -1.56
CA LEU A 154 18.63 -8.87 -0.70
C LEU A 154 19.99 -9.55 -0.53
N THR A 155 20.63 -10.00 -1.64
CA THR A 155 21.88 -10.76 -1.59
C THR A 155 23.01 -9.96 -0.97
N SER A 156 23.08 -8.65 -1.22
CA SER A 156 24.08 -7.75 -0.64
C SER A 156 23.84 -7.37 0.82
N SER A 157 22.71 -7.78 1.41
CA SER A 157 22.32 -7.38 2.77
C SER A 157 22.71 -8.44 3.80
N SER A 158 23.55 -8.07 4.75
CA SER A 158 23.90 -8.94 5.89
C SER A 158 22.72 -9.21 6.84
N ALA A 159 21.66 -8.41 6.76
CA ALA A 159 20.44 -8.64 7.51
C ALA A 159 19.58 -9.78 6.94
N VAL A 160 19.81 -10.20 5.68
CA VAL A 160 19.07 -11.28 5.03
C VAL A 160 19.84 -12.60 5.25
N ARG A 161 19.19 -13.58 5.89
CA ARG A 161 19.72 -14.95 5.99
C ARG A 161 19.48 -15.72 4.69
N ARG A 162 18.25 -15.68 4.21
CA ARG A 162 17.81 -16.29 2.94
C ARG A 162 16.53 -15.65 2.48
N TYR A 163 16.21 -15.85 1.20
CA TYR A 163 14.90 -15.52 0.66
C TYR A 163 14.42 -16.59 -0.32
N GLU A 164 13.12 -16.67 -0.47
CA GLU A 164 12.44 -17.58 -1.40
C GLU A 164 11.63 -16.74 -2.39
N THR A 165 11.72 -17.06 -3.67
CA THR A 165 11.05 -16.32 -4.74
C THR A 165 9.97 -17.17 -5.38
N HIS A 166 8.75 -16.64 -5.45
CA HIS A 166 7.61 -17.25 -6.10
C HIS A 166 7.11 -16.35 -7.22
N PHE A 167 7.35 -16.74 -8.46
CA PHE A 167 6.89 -15.96 -9.61
C PHE A 167 5.38 -16.10 -9.80
N VAL A 168 4.70 -14.96 -9.96
CA VAL A 168 3.26 -14.89 -10.19
C VAL A 168 2.95 -15.33 -11.62
N LYS A 169 2.27 -16.44 -11.78
CA LYS A 169 1.86 -16.93 -13.11
C LYS A 169 0.69 -16.15 -13.68
N ARG A 170 -0.24 -15.75 -12.82
CA ARG A 170 -1.47 -15.05 -13.19
C ARG A 170 -2.06 -14.34 -11.99
N GLU A 171 -2.52 -13.13 -12.19
CA GLU A 171 -3.36 -12.43 -11.23
C GLU A 171 -4.80 -12.99 -11.34
N ALA A 172 -5.25 -13.69 -10.33
CA ALA A 172 -6.59 -14.26 -10.30
C ALA A 172 -7.63 -13.26 -9.79
N LYS A 173 -7.22 -12.39 -8.85
CA LYS A 173 -8.06 -11.33 -8.26
C LYS A 173 -7.18 -10.20 -7.76
N PHE A 174 -7.57 -8.99 -8.07
CA PHE A 174 -7.01 -7.78 -7.48
C PHE A 174 -8.16 -6.91 -6.96
N ALA A 175 -8.32 -6.87 -5.66
CA ALA A 175 -9.39 -6.12 -5.01
C ALA A 175 -8.84 -5.51 -3.69
N PRO A 176 -8.06 -4.41 -3.80
CA PRO A 176 -7.37 -3.81 -2.66
C PRO A 176 -8.31 -2.88 -1.87
N PHE A 177 -9.49 -3.34 -1.56
CA PHE A 177 -10.44 -2.62 -0.73
C PHE A 177 -10.93 -3.47 0.44
N VAL A 178 -11.36 -2.81 1.50
CA VAL A 178 -11.99 -3.41 2.67
C VAL A 178 -13.44 -2.94 2.76
N GLU A 179 -14.34 -3.82 3.14
CA GLU A 179 -15.73 -3.46 3.40
C GLU A 179 -15.83 -2.88 4.80
N LEU A 180 -16.29 -1.64 4.89
CA LEU A 180 -16.51 -0.94 6.15
C LEU A 180 -17.97 -1.07 6.55
N THR A 181 -18.20 -1.45 7.80
CA THR A 181 -19.50 -1.39 8.44
C THR A 181 -19.56 -0.17 9.35
N GLY A 182 -20.74 0.38 9.62
CA GLY A 182 -20.87 1.57 10.48
C GLY A 182 -20.43 1.33 11.95
N THR A 183 -19.97 0.13 12.27
CA THR A 183 -19.44 -0.29 13.57
C THR A 183 -17.92 -0.53 13.55
N ASP A 184 -17.24 -0.30 12.43
CA ASP A 184 -15.79 -0.48 12.29
C ASP A 184 -14.97 0.67 12.92
N ALA A 185 -15.47 1.23 14.03
CA ALA A 185 -14.60 1.97 14.94
C ALA A 185 -13.62 0.95 15.57
N PRO A 186 -12.29 1.16 15.54
CA PRO A 186 -11.37 0.25 16.20
C PRO A 186 -11.71 0.18 17.67
N ALA A 187 -11.75 -1.05 18.20
CA ALA A 187 -11.76 -1.27 19.64
C ALA A 187 -10.55 -0.55 20.24
N ALA A 188 -10.79 0.17 21.34
CA ALA A 188 -9.80 0.90 22.12
C ALA A 188 -8.67 0.00 22.60
#